data_189f1e67a316479523a162f8211365ba
#
_entry.id   189f1e67a316479523a162f8211365ba
#
_cell.length_a   1.000
_cell.length_b   1.000
_cell.length_c   1.000
_cell.angle_alpha   90.00
_cell.angle_beta   90.00
_cell.angle_gamma   90.00
#
_symmetry.space_group_name_H-M   'P 1'
#
loop_
_entity.id
_entity.type
_entity.pdbx_description
1 polymer ?
#
loop_
_entity_poly.entity_id
_entity_poly.type
_entity_poly.pdbx_seq_one_letter_code
_entity_poly.pdbx_strand_id
1 'polypeptide(L)'
;MNDCIFCKIVKKEIPKELHFEDENIVAFDDINPQSEVHVLFIPKKHFDSLDLLSDGDDMILSSVRKGIKKVVEEKGLNGKGYKVLVYAGGAQTIDHLHFHLRGPLGLKV
;
A
#
# COMPACT_ATOMS: atom_id res chain seq x y z
N MET A 1 22.61 -7.13 -4.61
CA MET A 1 22.28 -6.72 -3.23
C MET A 1 21.07 -5.84 -3.21
N ASN A 2 20.11 -6.15 -2.38
CA ASN A 2 18.86 -5.41 -2.35
C ASN A 2 18.82 -4.47 -1.16
N ASP A 3 18.87 -3.16 -1.43
CA ASP A 3 18.81 -2.15 -0.38
C ASP A 3 17.40 -1.57 -0.20
N CYS A 4 16.41 -2.18 -0.83
CA CYS A 4 15.03 -1.71 -0.76
C CYS A 4 14.47 -1.90 0.65
N ILE A 5 14.08 -0.78 1.29
CA ILE A 5 13.53 -0.82 2.64
C ILE A 5 12.22 -1.62 2.68
N PHE A 6 11.41 -1.54 1.61
CA PHE A 6 10.15 -2.29 1.56
C PHE A 6 10.39 -3.78 1.40
N CYS A 7 11.40 -4.18 0.63
CA CYS A 7 11.77 -5.60 0.55
C CYS A 7 12.19 -6.12 1.93
N LYS A 8 12.88 -5.30 2.69
CA LYS A 8 13.31 -5.69 4.05
C LYS A 8 12.11 -5.85 4.99
N ILE A 9 11.10 -5.00 4.82
CA ILE A 9 9.86 -5.13 5.61
C ILE A 9 9.14 -6.42 5.24
N VAL A 10 9.04 -6.72 3.94
CA VAL A 10 8.42 -7.95 3.47
C VAL A 10 9.11 -9.17 4.04
N LYS A 11 10.43 -9.15 4.11
CA LYS A 11 11.22 -10.26 4.64
C LYS A 11 11.29 -10.31 6.16
N LYS A 12 10.61 -9.37 6.84
CA LYS A 12 10.60 -9.25 8.29
C LYS A 12 11.96 -8.90 8.89
N GLU A 13 12.88 -8.38 8.07
CA GLU A 13 14.17 -7.88 8.55
C GLU A 13 14.00 -6.56 9.28
N ILE A 14 13.01 -5.77 8.88
CA ILE A 14 12.60 -4.56 9.58
C ILE A 14 11.22 -4.86 10.16
N PRO A 15 11.05 -4.87 11.49
CA PRO A 15 9.75 -5.16 12.08
C PRO A 15 8.77 -4.03 11.82
N LYS A 16 7.53 -4.43 11.47
CA LYS A 16 6.41 -3.51 11.27
C LYS A 16 5.15 -4.21 11.72
N GLU A 17 4.27 -3.46 12.35
CA GLU A 17 2.92 -3.93 12.60
C GLU A 17 2.15 -3.89 11.28
N LEU A 18 1.59 -5.03 10.88
CA LEU A 18 0.90 -5.15 9.61
C LEU A 18 -0.60 -5.05 9.81
N HIS A 19 -1.26 -4.21 9.01
CA HIS A 19 -2.72 -4.15 8.99
C HIS A 19 -3.31 -5.27 8.14
N PHE A 20 -2.55 -5.76 7.19
CA PHE A 20 -3.01 -6.81 6.28
C PHE A 20 -1.81 -7.52 5.69
N GLU A 21 -1.94 -8.80 5.51
CA GLU A 21 -0.93 -9.60 4.80
C GLU A 21 -1.61 -10.79 4.16
N ASP A 22 -1.27 -11.06 2.91
CA ASP A 22 -1.62 -12.31 2.26
C ASP A 22 -0.39 -12.78 1.48
N GLU A 23 -0.57 -13.72 0.57
CA GLU A 23 0.56 -14.25 -0.19
C GLU A 23 1.16 -13.25 -1.17
N ASN A 24 0.44 -12.19 -1.50
CA ASN A 24 0.85 -11.23 -2.54
C ASN A 24 1.32 -9.88 -2.01
N ILE A 25 0.77 -9.41 -0.88
CA ILE A 25 1.06 -8.07 -0.38
C ILE A 25 1.19 -8.03 1.13
N VAL A 26 1.75 -6.93 1.62
CA VAL A 26 1.66 -6.52 3.03
C VAL A 26 1.19 -5.07 3.08
N ALA A 27 0.58 -4.69 4.20
CA ALA A 27 0.11 -3.32 4.42
C ALA A 27 0.51 -2.85 5.81
N PHE A 28 1.02 -1.63 5.90
CA PHE A 28 1.51 -1.06 7.17
C PHE A 28 1.40 0.47 7.12
N ASP A 29 1.48 1.10 8.29
CA ASP A 29 1.39 2.56 8.38
C ASP A 29 2.59 3.24 7.73
N ASP A 30 2.34 4.35 7.01
CA ASP A 30 3.41 5.21 6.53
C ASP A 30 4.08 5.87 7.74
N ILE A 31 5.41 5.90 7.75
CA ILE A 31 6.17 6.50 8.84
C ILE A 31 6.00 8.02 8.88
N ASN A 32 5.65 8.62 7.74
CA ASN A 32 5.38 10.06 7.62
C ASN A 32 3.95 10.27 7.17
N PRO A 33 2.96 10.04 8.04
CA PRO A 33 1.56 10.07 7.61
C PRO A 33 1.13 11.46 7.17
N GLN A 34 0.38 11.49 6.06
CA GLN A 34 -0.18 12.72 5.49
C GLN A 34 -1.64 12.92 5.88
N SER A 35 -2.18 12.01 6.68
CA SER A 35 -3.55 12.06 7.18
C SER A 35 -3.63 11.19 8.41
N GLU A 36 -4.75 11.25 9.12
CA GLU A 36 -4.95 10.46 10.33
C GLU A 36 -4.75 8.97 10.05
N VAL A 37 -5.29 8.49 8.94
CA VAL A 37 -5.05 7.14 8.45
C VAL A 37 -4.22 7.26 7.18
N HIS A 38 -3.04 6.66 7.16
CA HIS A 38 -2.18 6.65 5.99
C HIS A 38 -1.47 5.30 5.96
N VAL A 39 -2.00 4.37 5.17
CA VAL A 39 -1.52 3.00 5.09
C VAL A 39 -0.95 2.75 3.70
N LEU A 40 0.18 2.04 3.66
CA LEU A 40 0.84 1.64 2.42
C LEU A 40 0.54 0.18 2.16
N PHE A 41 0.26 -0.14 0.90
CA PHE A 41 0.01 -1.51 0.44
C PHE A 41 1.08 -1.83 -0.59
N ILE A 42 1.93 -2.79 -0.30
CA ILE A 42 3.07 -3.11 -1.17
C ILE A 42 3.06 -4.57 -1.59
N PRO A 43 3.43 -4.87 -2.85
CA PRO A 43 3.64 -6.25 -3.25
C PRO A 43 4.82 -6.86 -2.51
N LYS A 44 4.73 -8.15 -2.22
CA LYS A 44 5.88 -8.87 -1.67
C LYS A 44 6.99 -9.01 -2.72
N LYS A 45 6.61 -9.17 -3.99
CA LYS A 45 7.56 -9.19 -5.09
C LYS A 45 7.91 -7.75 -5.46
N HIS A 46 9.18 -7.51 -5.72
CA HIS A 46 9.66 -6.15 -6.02
C HIS A 46 9.33 -5.75 -7.44
N PHE A 47 8.61 -4.65 -7.59
CA PHE A 47 8.39 -3.94 -8.85
C PHE A 47 8.68 -2.48 -8.58
N ASP A 48 9.44 -1.84 -9.47
CA ASP A 48 9.74 -0.43 -9.28
C ASP A 48 8.52 0.46 -9.49
N SER A 49 7.62 0.08 -10.40
CA SER A 49 6.53 0.94 -10.83
C SER A 49 5.34 0.13 -11.29
N LEU A 50 4.17 0.76 -11.31
CA LEU A 50 2.90 0.12 -11.62
C LEU A 50 2.89 -0.49 -13.03
N ASP A 51 3.47 0.21 -14.00
CA ASP A 51 3.47 -0.24 -15.40
C ASP A 51 4.36 -1.45 -15.65
N LEU A 52 5.14 -1.88 -14.65
CA LEU A 52 5.97 -3.06 -14.76
C LEU A 52 5.22 -4.36 -14.40
N LEU A 53 4.00 -4.24 -13.89
CA LEU A 53 3.15 -5.41 -13.70
C LEU A 53 2.73 -5.97 -15.04
N SER A 54 2.61 -7.28 -15.13
CA SER A 54 2.13 -7.97 -16.33
C SER A 54 0.83 -8.70 -16.01
N ASP A 55 0.24 -9.33 -17.02
CA ASP A 55 -1.02 -10.05 -16.84
C ASP A 55 -0.93 -11.13 -15.76
N GLY A 56 0.23 -11.75 -15.61
CA GLY A 56 0.45 -12.75 -14.57
C GLY A 56 0.45 -12.19 -13.15
N ASP A 57 0.49 -10.87 -13.01
CA ASP A 57 0.57 -10.20 -11.72
C ASP A 57 -0.77 -9.62 -11.26
N ASP A 58 -1.87 -9.95 -11.94
CA ASP A 58 -3.19 -9.37 -11.62
C ASP A 58 -3.64 -9.68 -10.20
N MET A 59 -3.18 -10.79 -9.62
CA MET A 59 -3.53 -11.13 -8.24
C MET A 59 -3.00 -10.12 -7.23
N ILE A 60 -1.95 -9.39 -7.58
CA ILE A 60 -1.42 -8.34 -6.72
C ILE A 60 -2.46 -7.23 -6.54
N LEU A 61 -3.07 -6.79 -7.64
CA LEU A 61 -4.11 -5.75 -7.56
C LEU A 61 -5.35 -6.24 -6.83
N SER A 62 -5.70 -7.51 -7.00
CA SER A 62 -6.81 -8.11 -6.26
C SER A 62 -6.53 -8.08 -4.75
N SER A 63 -5.30 -8.41 -4.35
CA SER A 63 -4.90 -8.40 -2.94
C SER A 63 -4.90 -6.98 -2.38
N VAL A 64 -4.43 -6.00 -3.16
CA VAL A 64 -4.45 -4.59 -2.74
C VAL A 64 -5.89 -4.16 -2.47
N ARG A 65 -6.82 -4.47 -3.37
CA ARG A 65 -8.22 -4.14 -3.18
C ARG A 65 -8.77 -4.76 -1.89
N LYS A 66 -8.46 -6.03 -1.66
CA LYS A 66 -8.93 -6.72 -0.45
C LYS A 66 -8.37 -6.09 0.82
N GLY A 67 -7.09 -5.75 0.79
CA GLY A 67 -6.45 -5.11 1.93
C GLY A 67 -7.02 -3.73 2.22
N ILE A 68 -7.28 -2.95 1.15
CA ILE A 68 -7.90 -1.63 1.29
C ILE A 68 -9.27 -1.76 1.93
N LYS A 69 -10.08 -2.72 1.46
CA LYS A 69 -11.40 -2.95 2.04
C LYS A 69 -11.31 -3.22 3.53
N LYS A 70 -10.37 -4.09 3.93
CA LYS A 70 -10.20 -4.44 5.33
C LYS A 70 -9.84 -3.23 6.17
N VAL A 71 -8.89 -2.42 5.72
CA VAL A 71 -8.45 -1.24 6.47
C VAL A 71 -9.56 -0.19 6.52
N VAL A 72 -10.26 0.03 5.41
CA VAL A 72 -11.38 0.98 5.37
C VAL A 72 -12.43 0.58 6.42
N GLU A 73 -12.74 -0.70 6.52
CA GLU A 73 -13.71 -1.18 7.51
C GLU A 73 -13.18 -1.02 8.94
N GLU A 74 -11.94 -1.41 9.18
CA GLU A 74 -11.35 -1.34 10.51
C GLU A 74 -11.20 0.10 11.01
N LYS A 75 -10.87 1.02 10.11
CA LYS A 75 -10.64 2.42 10.47
C LYS A 75 -11.89 3.27 10.33
N GLY A 76 -13.01 2.67 9.91
CA GLY A 76 -14.27 3.39 9.82
C GLY A 76 -14.25 4.50 8.78
N LEU A 77 -13.56 4.31 7.67
CA LEU A 77 -13.43 5.36 6.66
C LEU A 77 -14.62 5.44 5.71
N ASN A 78 -15.46 4.40 5.67
CA ASN A 78 -16.64 4.42 4.83
C ASN A 78 -17.58 5.51 5.32
N GLY A 79 -18.00 6.40 4.42
CA GLY A 79 -18.83 7.54 4.78
C GLY A 79 -18.06 8.74 5.28
N LYS A 80 -16.74 8.62 5.45
CA LYS A 80 -15.90 9.74 5.91
C LYS A 80 -14.95 10.24 4.83
N GLY A 81 -14.92 9.55 3.70
CA GLY A 81 -14.09 9.92 2.56
C GLY A 81 -12.65 9.44 2.70
N TYR A 82 -12.15 8.81 1.66
CA TYR A 82 -10.75 8.41 1.59
C TYR A 82 -10.30 8.46 0.14
N LYS A 83 -9.00 8.44 -0.05
CA LYS A 83 -8.46 8.35 -1.40
C LYS A 83 -7.37 7.27 -1.44
N VAL A 84 -7.23 6.70 -2.62
CA VAL A 84 -6.17 5.73 -2.91
C VAL A 84 -5.36 6.30 -4.07
N LEU A 85 -4.04 6.29 -3.93
CA LEU A 85 -3.18 6.81 -4.97
C LEU A 85 -1.90 6.01 -5.05
N VAL A 86 -1.25 6.13 -6.20
CA VAL A 86 0.03 5.49 -6.45
C VAL A 86 0.88 6.42 -7.30
N TYR A 87 2.14 6.59 -6.93
CA TYR A 87 3.10 7.33 -7.74
C TYR A 87 3.91 6.32 -8.55
N ALA A 88 4.05 6.56 -9.82
CA ALA A 88 4.67 5.60 -10.74
C ALA A 88 5.44 6.36 -11.83
N GLY A 89 6.21 5.60 -12.63
CA GLY A 89 6.92 6.16 -13.77
C GLY A 89 8.05 7.10 -13.39
N GLY A 90 8.60 6.97 -12.18
CA GLY A 90 9.68 7.82 -11.71
C GLY A 90 9.24 8.87 -10.71
N ALA A 91 7.94 8.99 -10.44
CA ALA A 91 7.42 9.95 -9.46
C ALA A 91 7.44 9.38 -8.04
N GLN A 92 7.62 8.05 -7.89
CA GLN A 92 7.61 7.41 -6.59
C GLN A 92 8.89 7.74 -5.81
N THR A 93 8.74 7.99 -4.50
CA THR A 93 9.89 8.30 -3.64
C THR A 93 10.71 7.07 -3.31
N ILE A 94 10.09 5.90 -3.33
CA ILE A 94 10.76 4.62 -3.12
C ILE A 94 10.46 3.76 -4.33
N ASP A 95 11.50 3.19 -4.94
CA ASP A 95 11.37 2.38 -6.15
C ASP A 95 10.97 0.95 -5.79
N HIS A 96 9.82 0.84 -5.16
CA HIS A 96 9.10 -0.38 -4.89
C HIS A 96 7.63 0.01 -4.88
N LEU A 97 6.86 -0.53 -5.79
CA LEU A 97 5.46 -0.18 -5.98
C LEU A 97 4.73 -0.12 -4.63
N HIS A 98 4.03 0.97 -4.36
CA HIS A 98 3.24 1.09 -3.14
C HIS A 98 2.03 1.96 -3.39
N PHE A 99 0.89 1.49 -2.91
CA PHE A 99 -0.38 2.20 -2.97
C PHE A 99 -0.61 2.86 -1.63
N HIS A 100 -1.09 4.09 -1.66
CA HIS A 100 -1.40 4.86 -0.45
C HIS A 100 -2.90 4.88 -0.24
N LEU A 101 -3.33 4.62 0.99
CA LEU A 101 -4.70 4.86 1.42
C LEU A 101 -4.64 5.97 2.45
N ARG A 102 -5.34 7.06 2.19
CA ARG A 102 -5.36 8.23 3.08
C ARG A 102 -6.79 8.63 3.42
N GLY A 103 -7.03 8.93 4.68
CA GLY A 103 -8.32 9.40 5.15
C GLY A 103 -8.31 9.72 6.62
N PRO A 104 -9.41 10.23 7.17
CA PRO A 104 -10.61 10.68 6.47
C PRO A 104 -10.40 12.00 5.73
N LEU A 105 -11.10 12.17 4.60
CA LEU A 105 -11.02 13.38 3.79
C LEU A 105 -12.22 14.30 4.01
N GLY A 106 -13.26 13.80 4.68
CA GLY A 106 -14.55 14.46 4.71
C GLY A 106 -15.36 14.12 3.49
N LEU A 107 -16.63 14.45 3.55
CA LEU A 107 -17.55 14.22 2.45
C LEU A 107 -17.51 15.41 1.50
N LYS A 108 -17.56 15.11 0.21
CA LYS A 108 -17.59 16.14 -0.82
C LYS A 108 -19.00 16.32 -1.34
N VAL A 109 -19.23 17.50 -1.79
CA VAL A 109 -20.50 17.85 -2.42
C VAL A 109 -20.24 18.21 -3.87
#